data_80a719627be5a425da5cf90e9dbcf1fa
#
_entry.id   80a719627be5a425da5cf90e9dbcf1fa
#
_cell.length_a   1.000
_cell.length_b   1.000
_cell.length_c   1.000
_cell.angle_alpha   90.00
_cell.angle_beta   90.00
_cell.angle_gamma   90.00
#
_symmetry.space_group_name_H-M   'P 1'
#
loop_
_entity.id
_entity.type
_entity.pdbx_description
1 polymer ?
#
loop_
_entity_poly.entity_id
_entity_poly.type
_entity_poly.pdbx_seq_one_letter_code
_entity_poly.pdbx_strand_id
1 'polypeptide(L)'
;MLNHAAWVTPDAAATTDFYTRIMGMELASTVLDDSVPSTGDAIPYFHIFFRMGDGSTLAFFEAPGVPAPSKSSHPAYDIFNHIALQAKDRAEVTKWYEWLTSQGVEVIGPTDHKGLILSIYFHDPAGVRLEITTPLDKEWNRHTDKGYADLKLWEDCKRKAKAEGRDVPEALLELIQDVRKRYGGGHGEKAGE
;
A
#
# COMPACT_ATOMS: atom_id res chain seq x y z
N MET A 1 -9.23 12.47 7.99
CA MET A 1 -9.47 11.20 8.70
C MET A 1 -10.08 10.22 7.70
N LEU A 2 -9.53 9.03 7.54
CA LEU A 2 -10.12 7.98 6.70
C LEU A 2 -11.34 7.41 7.45
N ASN A 3 -12.49 7.24 6.79
CA ASN A 3 -13.62 6.52 7.35
C ASN A 3 -13.41 5.01 7.15
N HIS A 4 -13.40 4.58 5.89
CA HIS A 4 -13.05 3.20 5.52
C HIS A 4 -12.43 3.15 4.12
N ALA A 5 -11.74 2.04 3.86
CA ALA A 5 -11.29 1.64 2.52
C ALA A 5 -11.82 0.23 2.27
N ALA A 6 -12.35 -0.02 1.05
CA ALA A 6 -13.08 -1.26 0.77
C ALA A 6 -12.59 -1.97 -0.48
N TRP A 7 -12.60 -3.31 -0.44
CA TRP A 7 -12.27 -4.22 -1.53
C TRP A 7 -13.29 -5.34 -1.63
N VAL A 8 -13.19 -6.13 -2.68
CA VAL A 8 -13.92 -7.39 -2.82
C VAL A 8 -13.03 -8.53 -2.29
N THR A 9 -13.63 -9.47 -1.56
CA THR A 9 -12.98 -10.71 -1.14
C THR A 9 -13.72 -11.92 -1.72
N PRO A 10 -13.00 -12.98 -2.09
CA PRO A 10 -13.62 -14.24 -2.50
C PRO A 10 -14.16 -15.05 -1.32
N ASP A 11 -13.73 -14.76 -0.08
CA ASP A 11 -14.05 -15.52 1.12
C ASP A 11 -14.01 -14.63 2.37
N ALA A 12 -15.18 -14.24 2.86
CA ALA A 12 -15.33 -13.41 4.05
C ALA A 12 -14.85 -14.11 5.31
N ALA A 13 -14.96 -15.44 5.40
CA ALA A 13 -14.52 -16.17 6.59
C ALA A 13 -12.99 -16.21 6.69
N ALA A 14 -12.30 -16.49 5.59
CA ALA A 14 -10.84 -16.46 5.53
C ALA A 14 -10.31 -15.04 5.77
N THR A 15 -10.96 -14.02 5.21
CA THR A 15 -10.62 -12.60 5.43
C THR A 15 -10.83 -12.22 6.89
N THR A 16 -11.92 -12.66 7.49
CA THR A 16 -12.19 -12.38 8.92
C THR A 16 -11.15 -13.05 9.82
N ASP A 17 -10.80 -14.31 9.59
CA ASP A 17 -9.74 -14.99 10.37
C ASP A 17 -8.40 -14.23 10.25
N PHE A 18 -8.03 -13.82 9.05
CA PHE A 18 -6.80 -13.07 8.82
C PHE A 18 -6.78 -11.74 9.60
N TYR A 19 -7.81 -10.91 9.44
CA TYR A 19 -7.82 -9.59 10.06
C TYR A 19 -8.04 -9.64 11.58
N THR A 20 -8.77 -10.63 12.09
CA THR A 20 -8.98 -10.74 13.55
C THR A 20 -7.86 -11.50 14.25
N ARG A 21 -7.50 -12.69 13.79
CA ARG A 21 -6.52 -13.53 14.47
C ARG A 21 -5.08 -13.14 14.16
N ILE A 22 -4.77 -12.84 12.89
CA ILE A 22 -3.38 -12.53 12.48
C ILE A 22 -3.09 -11.05 12.69
N MET A 23 -3.96 -10.16 12.20
CA MET A 23 -3.74 -8.71 12.30
C MET A 23 -4.18 -8.10 13.64
N GLY A 24 -4.96 -8.84 14.45
CA GLY A 24 -5.41 -8.38 15.76
C GLY A 24 -6.47 -7.28 15.72
N MET A 25 -7.15 -7.09 14.58
CA MET A 25 -8.22 -6.11 14.43
C MET A 25 -9.54 -6.65 14.97
N GLU A 26 -10.43 -5.75 15.37
CA GLU A 26 -11.80 -6.13 15.79
C GLU A 26 -12.73 -6.13 14.57
N LEU A 27 -13.56 -7.18 14.42
CA LEU A 27 -14.70 -7.17 13.52
C LEU A 27 -15.74 -6.17 14.06
N ALA A 28 -15.73 -4.96 13.52
CA ALA A 28 -16.46 -3.83 14.07
C ALA A 28 -17.93 -3.79 13.66
N SER A 29 -18.22 -4.23 12.43
CA SER A 29 -19.59 -4.19 11.88
C SER A 29 -19.70 -5.12 10.68
N THR A 30 -20.96 -5.49 10.37
CA THR A 30 -21.32 -6.24 9.16
C THR A 30 -22.61 -5.73 8.57
N VAL A 31 -22.77 -5.86 7.24
CA VAL A 31 -24.03 -5.58 6.52
C VAL A 31 -24.31 -6.74 5.58
N LEU A 32 -25.54 -7.19 5.57
CA LEU A 32 -26.09 -8.15 4.58
C LEU A 32 -27.14 -7.40 3.78
N ASP A 33 -27.01 -7.40 2.45
CA ASP A 33 -27.99 -6.75 1.58
C ASP A 33 -28.13 -7.52 0.27
N ASP A 34 -29.25 -7.35 -0.41
CA ASP A 34 -29.57 -7.98 -1.69
C ASP A 34 -29.35 -7.04 -2.89
N SER A 35 -29.03 -5.78 -2.63
CA SER A 35 -28.85 -4.76 -3.65
C SER A 35 -27.82 -3.71 -3.24
N VAL A 36 -27.18 -3.09 -4.23
CA VAL A 36 -26.20 -2.03 -4.04
C VAL A 36 -26.93 -0.69 -3.84
N PRO A 37 -26.93 -0.07 -2.65
CA PRO A 37 -27.76 1.11 -2.38
C PRO A 37 -27.44 2.32 -3.27
N SER A 38 -26.20 2.45 -3.73
CA SER A 38 -25.76 3.59 -4.54
C SER A 38 -26.17 3.51 -6.01
N THR A 39 -26.42 2.31 -6.54
CA THR A 39 -26.72 2.08 -7.96
C THR A 39 -28.05 1.37 -8.20
N GLY A 40 -28.58 0.68 -7.18
CA GLY A 40 -29.79 -0.13 -7.28
C GLY A 40 -29.56 -1.50 -7.93
N ASP A 41 -28.31 -1.89 -8.21
CA ASP A 41 -28.00 -3.19 -8.79
C ASP A 41 -28.35 -4.32 -7.83
N ALA A 42 -29.07 -5.34 -8.31
CA ALA A 42 -29.45 -6.53 -7.54
C ALA A 42 -28.25 -7.49 -7.41
N ILE A 43 -27.30 -7.13 -6.56
CA ILE A 43 -26.10 -7.91 -6.25
C ILE A 43 -26.12 -8.21 -4.76
N PRO A 44 -26.48 -9.43 -4.33
CA PRO A 44 -26.39 -9.84 -2.94
C PRO A 44 -24.94 -9.83 -2.44
N TYR A 45 -24.72 -9.29 -1.26
CA TYR A 45 -23.38 -9.23 -0.66
C TYR A 45 -23.39 -9.34 0.86
N PHE A 46 -22.23 -9.74 1.40
CA PHE A 46 -21.88 -9.62 2.80
C PHE A 46 -20.72 -8.65 2.94
N HIS A 47 -20.94 -7.54 3.64
CA HIS A 47 -19.97 -6.48 3.88
C HIS A 47 -19.47 -6.54 5.31
N ILE A 48 -18.16 -6.64 5.49
CA ILE A 48 -17.49 -6.80 6.78
C ILE A 48 -16.49 -5.65 6.99
N PHE A 49 -16.36 -5.17 8.24
CA PHE A 49 -15.52 -4.03 8.60
C PHE A 49 -14.60 -4.40 9.76
N PHE A 50 -13.30 -4.14 9.62
CA PHE A 50 -12.28 -4.37 10.64
C PHE A 50 -11.75 -3.03 11.14
N ARG A 51 -11.85 -2.77 12.46
CA ARG A 51 -11.45 -1.51 13.06
C ARG A 51 -9.95 -1.44 13.30
N MET A 52 -9.33 -0.36 12.83
CA MET A 52 -7.96 0.00 13.10
C MET A 52 -7.84 0.82 14.39
N GLY A 53 -6.60 1.00 14.90
CA GLY A 53 -6.33 1.70 16.16
C GLY A 53 -6.72 3.17 16.19
N ASP A 54 -6.84 3.83 15.03
CA ASP A 54 -7.29 5.22 14.89
C ASP A 54 -8.81 5.37 14.72
N GLY A 55 -9.55 4.24 14.73
CA GLY A 55 -11.00 4.19 14.55
C GLY A 55 -11.47 4.12 13.10
N SER A 56 -10.57 4.24 12.11
CA SER A 56 -10.90 3.93 10.71
C SER A 56 -11.04 2.43 10.49
N THR A 57 -11.62 2.01 9.35
CA THR A 57 -11.84 0.60 9.08
C THR A 57 -11.30 0.17 7.72
N LEU A 58 -10.83 -1.08 7.64
CA LEU A 58 -10.71 -1.82 6.40
C LEU A 58 -11.98 -2.63 6.20
N ALA A 59 -12.50 -2.64 4.99
CA ALA A 59 -13.78 -3.26 4.71
C ALA A 59 -13.70 -4.17 3.47
N PHE A 60 -14.51 -5.24 3.48
CA PHE A 60 -14.54 -6.19 2.38
C PHE A 60 -15.98 -6.57 2.03
N PHE A 61 -16.21 -6.76 0.74
CA PHE A 61 -17.46 -7.28 0.21
C PHE A 61 -17.22 -8.70 -0.30
N GLU A 62 -17.93 -9.68 0.24
CA GLU A 62 -18.13 -10.95 -0.44
C GLU A 62 -19.43 -10.87 -1.24
N ALA A 63 -19.35 -11.01 -2.56
CA ALA A 63 -20.49 -10.98 -3.47
C ALA A 63 -20.39 -12.21 -4.39
N PRO A 64 -21.00 -13.35 -4.00
CA PRO A 64 -20.80 -14.64 -4.69
C PRO A 64 -21.20 -14.66 -6.18
N GLY A 65 -22.08 -13.74 -6.60
CA GLY A 65 -22.46 -13.58 -8.00
C GLY A 65 -21.49 -12.78 -8.87
N VAL A 66 -20.45 -12.17 -8.26
CA VAL A 66 -19.47 -11.37 -8.97
C VAL A 66 -18.24 -12.25 -9.28
N PRO A 67 -17.81 -12.36 -10.55
CA PRO A 67 -16.61 -13.11 -10.89
C PRO A 67 -15.37 -12.48 -10.26
N ALA A 68 -14.34 -13.29 -10.01
CA ALA A 68 -13.06 -12.78 -9.54
C ALA A 68 -12.52 -11.70 -10.50
N PRO A 69 -11.86 -10.65 -9.98
CA PRO A 69 -11.30 -9.60 -10.81
C PRO A 69 -10.29 -10.18 -11.81
N SER A 70 -10.28 -9.64 -13.02
CA SER A 70 -9.24 -9.97 -14.00
C SER A 70 -7.87 -9.56 -13.47
N LYS A 71 -6.82 -10.29 -13.86
CA LYS A 71 -5.44 -9.91 -13.54
C LYS A 71 -5.19 -8.47 -14.01
N SER A 72 -4.40 -7.73 -13.24
CA SER A 72 -3.95 -6.39 -13.62
C SER A 72 -3.25 -6.41 -14.99
N SER A 73 -3.37 -5.32 -15.73
CA SER A 73 -2.76 -5.17 -17.07
C SER A 73 -1.23 -5.21 -17.05
N HIS A 74 -0.62 -4.99 -15.87
CA HIS A 74 0.82 -5.06 -15.67
C HIS A 74 1.13 -5.44 -14.21
N PRO A 75 2.14 -6.32 -13.94
CA PRO A 75 2.50 -6.74 -12.58
C PRO A 75 2.87 -5.59 -11.62
N ALA A 76 3.31 -4.45 -12.16
CA ALA A 76 3.63 -3.27 -11.35
C ALA A 76 2.42 -2.73 -10.55
N TYR A 77 1.19 -2.92 -11.03
CA TYR A 77 0.00 -2.50 -10.29
C TYR A 77 -0.13 -3.28 -8.96
N ASP A 78 0.19 -4.57 -8.98
CA ASP A 78 0.14 -5.42 -7.79
C ASP A 78 1.30 -5.11 -6.81
N ILE A 79 2.37 -4.45 -7.31
CA ILE A 79 3.49 -4.00 -6.49
C ILE A 79 3.24 -2.60 -5.91
N PHE A 80 2.71 -1.67 -6.72
CA PHE A 80 2.57 -0.28 -6.31
C PHE A 80 1.27 0.00 -5.55
N ASN A 81 0.19 -0.73 -5.85
CA ASN A 81 -1.07 -0.55 -5.13
C ASN A 81 -1.03 -1.33 -3.81
N HIS A 82 -0.98 -0.61 -2.69
CA HIS A 82 -0.95 -1.22 -1.36
C HIS A 82 -1.53 -0.28 -0.30
N ILE A 83 -1.78 -0.84 0.86
CA ILE A 83 -2.11 -0.09 2.08
C ILE A 83 -0.96 -0.23 3.05
N ALA A 84 -0.47 0.91 3.53
CA ALA A 84 0.56 0.96 4.56
C ALA A 84 -0.05 1.22 5.94
N LEU A 85 0.22 0.31 6.87
CA LEU A 85 -0.16 0.37 8.27
C LEU A 85 1.07 0.80 9.09
N GLN A 86 0.89 1.75 9.98
CA GLN A 86 2.00 2.29 10.74
C GLN A 86 2.36 1.39 11.94
N ALA A 87 3.63 1.01 12.01
CA ALA A 87 4.27 0.49 13.21
C ALA A 87 4.91 1.64 14.00
N LYS A 88 5.02 1.45 15.31
CA LYS A 88 5.59 2.43 16.24
C LYS A 88 7.07 2.73 15.97
N ASP A 89 7.86 1.69 15.71
CA ASP A 89 9.29 1.76 15.54
C ASP A 89 9.86 0.54 14.78
N ARG A 90 11.18 0.53 14.55
CA ARG A 90 11.87 -0.58 13.88
C ARG A 90 11.68 -1.92 14.58
N ALA A 91 11.66 -1.94 15.91
CA ALA A 91 11.51 -3.16 16.67
C ALA A 91 10.12 -3.76 16.48
N GLU A 92 9.10 -2.93 16.35
CA GLU A 92 7.74 -3.41 16.05
C GLU A 92 7.62 -3.95 14.62
N VAL A 93 8.28 -3.33 13.62
CA VAL A 93 8.36 -3.89 12.25
C VAL A 93 9.00 -5.28 12.26
N THR A 94 10.07 -5.48 13.03
CA THR A 94 10.72 -6.79 13.19
C THR A 94 9.79 -7.81 13.83
N LYS A 95 9.06 -7.44 14.89
CA LYS A 95 8.08 -8.32 15.54
C LYS A 95 6.95 -8.71 14.59
N TRP A 96 6.47 -7.78 13.76
CA TRP A 96 5.48 -8.08 12.73
C TRP A 96 6.01 -9.06 11.69
N TYR A 97 7.26 -8.88 11.25
CA TYR A 97 7.91 -9.82 10.33
C TYR A 97 7.94 -11.25 10.91
N GLU A 98 8.43 -11.38 12.15
CA GLU A 98 8.52 -12.67 12.85
C GLU A 98 7.13 -13.30 13.06
N TRP A 99 6.17 -12.50 13.51
CA TRP A 99 4.79 -12.95 13.75
C TRP A 99 4.13 -13.43 12.47
N LEU A 100 4.10 -12.62 11.41
CA LEU A 100 3.48 -12.99 10.13
C LEU A 100 4.11 -14.26 9.55
N THR A 101 5.43 -14.35 9.57
CA THR A 101 6.16 -15.55 9.12
C THR A 101 5.77 -16.78 9.95
N SER A 102 5.64 -16.64 11.27
CA SER A 102 5.21 -17.73 12.15
C SER A 102 3.77 -18.21 11.87
N GLN A 103 2.93 -17.33 11.32
CA GLN A 103 1.56 -17.65 10.89
C GLN A 103 1.50 -18.21 9.46
N GLY A 104 2.64 -18.44 8.80
CA GLY A 104 2.72 -18.94 7.43
C GLY A 104 2.44 -17.91 6.34
N VAL A 105 2.45 -16.62 6.69
CA VAL A 105 2.31 -15.53 5.72
C VAL A 105 3.66 -15.30 5.03
N GLU A 106 3.67 -15.23 3.70
CA GLU A 106 4.86 -14.85 2.94
C GLU A 106 5.13 -13.36 3.10
N VAL A 107 6.32 -12.98 3.61
CA VAL A 107 6.68 -11.60 3.91
C VAL A 107 7.93 -11.19 3.14
N ILE A 108 7.86 -10.04 2.47
CA ILE A 108 8.97 -9.42 1.74
C ILE A 108 9.55 -8.29 2.61
N GLY A 109 10.87 -8.22 2.70
CA GLY A 109 11.59 -7.21 3.47
C GLY A 109 12.34 -7.81 4.67
N PRO A 110 12.73 -7.02 5.68
CA PRO A 110 12.57 -5.56 5.79
C PRO A 110 13.29 -4.79 4.71
N THR A 111 12.64 -3.76 4.17
CA THR A 111 13.18 -2.87 3.12
C THR A 111 13.35 -1.46 3.67
N ASP A 112 14.57 -0.95 3.67
CA ASP A 112 14.86 0.46 3.96
C ASP A 112 14.70 1.30 2.68
N HIS A 113 13.77 2.23 2.68
CA HIS A 113 13.53 3.15 1.58
C HIS A 113 14.45 4.38 1.68
N LYS A 114 15.77 4.14 1.64
CA LYS A 114 16.82 5.18 1.66
C LYS A 114 16.75 6.08 2.89
N GLY A 115 16.52 5.50 4.06
CA GLY A 115 16.43 6.23 5.30
C GLY A 115 15.11 6.98 5.52
N LEU A 116 14.14 6.85 4.61
CA LEU A 116 12.85 7.52 4.73
C LEU A 116 11.89 6.73 5.62
N ILE A 117 11.65 5.49 5.26
CA ILE A 117 10.79 4.53 5.99
C ILE A 117 11.41 3.14 5.94
N LEU A 118 11.08 2.30 6.91
CA LEU A 118 11.41 0.87 6.94
C LEU A 118 10.13 0.06 6.85
N SER A 119 10.07 -0.89 5.91
CA SER A 119 8.82 -1.56 5.54
C SER A 119 8.97 -3.07 5.37
N ILE A 120 7.89 -3.79 5.66
CA ILE A 120 7.65 -5.17 5.23
C ILE A 120 6.36 -5.22 4.42
N TYR A 121 6.28 -6.18 3.48
CA TYR A 121 5.15 -6.33 2.56
C TYR A 121 4.63 -7.75 2.57
N PHE A 122 3.31 -7.92 2.47
CA PHE A 122 2.63 -9.21 2.40
C PHE A 122 1.26 -9.05 1.73
N HIS A 123 0.54 -10.15 1.52
CA HIS A 123 -0.81 -10.12 0.96
C HIS A 123 -1.80 -10.72 1.95
N ASP A 124 -3.00 -10.18 1.95
CA ASP A 124 -4.14 -10.77 2.63
C ASP A 124 -4.81 -11.87 1.77
N PRO A 125 -5.81 -12.62 2.29
CA PRO A 125 -6.53 -13.64 1.53
C PRO A 125 -7.30 -13.14 0.31
N ALA A 126 -7.63 -11.85 0.25
CA ALA A 126 -8.26 -11.21 -0.90
C ALA A 126 -7.25 -10.81 -1.99
N GLY A 127 -5.95 -10.95 -1.72
CA GLY A 127 -4.86 -10.52 -2.61
C GLY A 127 -4.52 -9.05 -2.48
N VAL A 128 -5.03 -8.33 -1.49
CA VAL A 128 -4.66 -6.95 -1.22
C VAL A 128 -3.24 -6.92 -0.66
N ARG A 129 -2.35 -6.16 -1.30
CA ARG A 129 -1.01 -5.94 -0.78
C ARG A 129 -1.05 -5.01 0.42
N LEU A 130 -0.48 -5.47 1.51
CA LEU A 130 -0.32 -4.72 2.75
C LEU A 130 1.15 -4.39 2.99
N GLU A 131 1.37 -3.28 3.64
CA GLU A 131 2.68 -2.84 4.13
C GLU A 131 2.57 -2.57 5.62
N ILE A 132 3.53 -3.01 6.41
CA ILE A 132 3.75 -2.50 7.77
C ILE A 132 5.02 -1.68 7.74
N THR A 133 4.92 -0.40 8.12
CA THR A 133 6.00 0.56 7.95
C THR A 133 6.19 1.46 9.18
N THR A 134 7.42 1.93 9.37
CA THR A 134 7.74 2.96 10.35
C THR A 134 8.61 4.04 9.74
N PRO A 135 8.37 5.34 10.05
CA PRO A 135 9.24 6.42 9.63
C PRO A 135 10.65 6.26 10.21
N LEU A 136 11.66 6.41 9.38
CA LEU A 136 13.06 6.59 9.78
C LEU A 136 13.41 8.07 9.84
N ASP A 137 12.85 8.86 8.94
CA ASP A 137 12.82 10.31 9.00
C ASP A 137 11.48 10.76 9.59
N LYS A 138 11.50 11.43 10.73
CA LYS A 138 10.28 11.91 11.41
C LYS A 138 9.53 12.99 10.63
N GLU A 139 10.20 13.67 9.71
CA GLU A 139 9.62 14.72 8.86
C GLU A 139 9.27 14.22 7.44
N TRP A 140 9.36 12.90 7.19
CA TRP A 140 9.21 12.29 5.88
C TRP A 140 7.98 12.77 5.06
N ASN A 141 6.90 13.08 5.73
CA ASN A 141 5.63 13.51 5.11
C ASN A 141 5.38 15.03 5.21
N ARG A 142 6.42 15.84 5.52
CA ARG A 142 6.33 17.30 5.66
C ARG A 142 7.19 18.07 4.67
N HIS A 143 7.76 17.42 3.68
CA HIS A 143 8.61 18.03 2.65
C HIS A 143 7.79 18.58 1.48
N THR A 144 6.76 19.40 1.75
CA THR A 144 5.80 19.92 0.77
C THR A 144 6.48 20.70 -0.35
N ASP A 145 7.38 21.63 -0.03
CA ASP A 145 8.06 22.46 -1.03
C ASP A 145 8.95 21.63 -1.96
N LYS A 146 9.67 20.66 -1.39
CA LYS A 146 10.44 19.68 -2.17
C LYS A 146 9.52 18.85 -3.05
N GLY A 147 8.37 18.41 -2.54
CA GLY A 147 7.38 17.66 -3.30
C GLY A 147 6.91 18.40 -4.56
N TYR A 148 6.56 19.67 -4.43
CA TYR A 148 6.16 20.49 -5.58
C TYR A 148 7.32 20.76 -6.55
N ALA A 149 8.54 20.96 -6.04
CA ALA A 149 9.71 21.12 -6.89
C ALA A 149 10.00 19.85 -7.72
N ASP A 150 9.96 18.68 -7.09
CA ASP A 150 10.15 17.39 -7.75
C ASP A 150 9.04 17.12 -8.80
N LEU A 151 7.78 17.42 -8.45
CA LEU A 151 6.65 17.30 -9.37
C LEU A 151 6.85 18.18 -10.61
N LYS A 152 7.30 19.42 -10.42
CA LYS A 152 7.58 20.33 -11.54
C LYS A 152 8.69 19.79 -12.44
N LEU A 153 9.78 19.28 -11.87
CA LEU A 153 10.87 18.67 -12.64
C LEU A 153 10.37 17.47 -13.47
N TRP A 154 9.54 16.62 -12.85
CA TRP A 154 8.94 15.45 -13.49
C TRP A 154 8.04 15.83 -14.67
N GLU A 155 7.14 16.81 -14.48
CA GLU A 155 6.23 17.28 -15.51
C GLU A 155 6.95 18.00 -16.65
N ASP A 156 7.94 18.84 -16.33
CA ASP A 156 8.75 19.55 -17.33
C ASP A 156 9.54 18.56 -18.21
N CYS A 157 10.13 17.53 -17.60
CA CYS A 157 10.84 16.47 -18.32
C CYS A 157 9.91 15.71 -19.27
N LYS A 158 8.74 15.28 -18.80
CA LYS A 158 7.73 14.59 -19.63
C LYS A 158 7.28 15.44 -20.79
N ARG A 159 6.97 16.72 -20.53
CA ARG A 159 6.51 17.66 -21.57
C ARG A 159 7.59 17.89 -22.64
N LYS A 160 8.85 18.08 -22.22
CA LYS A 160 9.98 18.25 -23.13
C LYS A 160 10.21 17.01 -23.98
N ALA A 161 10.25 15.82 -23.37
CA ALA A 161 10.43 14.56 -24.09
C ALA A 161 9.36 14.35 -25.16
N LYS A 162 8.08 14.59 -24.82
CA LYS A 162 6.98 14.52 -25.79
C LYS A 162 7.12 15.51 -26.95
N ALA A 163 7.50 16.77 -26.66
CA ALA A 163 7.69 17.81 -27.68
C ALA A 163 8.83 17.48 -28.65
N GLU A 164 9.86 16.79 -28.17
CA GLU A 164 11.04 16.38 -28.94
C GLU A 164 10.89 14.97 -29.57
N GLY A 165 9.75 14.29 -29.39
CA GLY A 165 9.53 12.94 -29.89
C GLY A 165 10.42 11.87 -29.23
N ARG A 166 10.94 12.14 -28.03
CA ARG A 166 11.77 11.20 -27.26
C ARG A 166 10.90 10.23 -26.46
N ASP A 167 11.47 9.08 -26.15
CA ASP A 167 10.86 8.13 -25.21
C ASP A 167 10.77 8.74 -23.80
N VAL A 168 9.55 8.77 -23.24
CA VAL A 168 9.30 9.42 -21.95
C VAL A 168 9.91 8.65 -20.78
N PRO A 169 9.77 7.32 -20.67
CA PRO A 169 10.45 6.50 -19.66
C PRO A 169 11.97 6.72 -19.64
N GLU A 170 12.62 6.74 -20.81
CA GLU A 170 14.07 6.96 -20.93
C GLU A 170 14.47 8.35 -20.42
N ALA A 171 13.76 9.39 -20.85
CA ALA A 171 14.01 10.76 -20.40
C ALA A 171 13.84 10.93 -18.88
N LEU A 172 12.86 10.27 -18.28
CA LEU A 172 12.66 10.26 -16.82
C LEU A 172 13.76 9.49 -16.09
N LEU A 173 14.28 8.41 -16.67
CA LEU A 173 15.42 7.69 -16.10
C LEU A 173 16.68 8.57 -16.09
N GLU A 174 16.95 9.30 -17.17
CA GLU A 174 18.05 10.28 -17.24
C GLU A 174 17.88 11.37 -16.17
N LEU A 175 16.68 11.93 -16.02
CA LEU A 175 16.38 12.91 -14.97
C LEU A 175 16.71 12.36 -13.58
N ILE A 176 16.27 11.14 -13.26
CA ILE A 176 16.54 10.49 -11.97
C ILE A 176 18.04 10.34 -11.74
N GLN A 177 18.79 9.91 -12.77
CA GLN A 177 20.23 9.75 -12.68
C GLN A 177 20.94 11.09 -12.45
N ASP A 178 20.51 12.16 -13.13
CA ASP A 178 21.06 13.52 -12.97
C ASP A 178 20.77 14.10 -11.58
N VAL A 179 19.56 13.92 -11.06
CA VAL A 179 19.21 14.34 -9.70
C VAL A 179 20.09 13.59 -8.69
N ARG A 180 20.28 12.29 -8.84
CA ARG A 180 21.17 11.50 -7.97
C ARG A 180 22.62 11.98 -8.01
N LYS A 181 23.15 12.36 -9.18
CA LYS A 181 24.51 12.89 -9.30
C LYS A 181 24.67 14.24 -8.62
N ARG A 182 23.67 15.14 -8.76
CA ARG A 182 23.75 16.53 -8.23
C ARG A 182 23.61 16.59 -6.71
N TYR A 183 22.75 15.77 -6.14
CA TYR A 183 22.44 15.83 -4.70
C TYR A 183 23.10 14.69 -3.89
N GLY A 184 24.04 13.94 -4.52
CA GLY A 184 24.63 12.75 -3.96
C GLY A 184 23.57 11.65 -3.81
N GLY A 185 23.92 10.39 -3.84
CA GLY A 185 22.99 9.30 -3.49
C GLY A 185 22.61 9.35 -1.99
N GLY A 186 22.30 10.51 -1.49
CA GLY A 186 22.08 10.82 -0.09
C GLY A 186 20.68 10.51 0.34
N HIS A 187 20.47 9.32 0.78
CA HIS A 187 19.84 8.82 2.00
C HIS A 187 20.14 7.32 2.00
N GLY A 188 21.31 6.92 2.46
CA GLY A 188 21.65 5.49 2.56
C GLY A 188 23.11 5.15 2.31
N GLU A 189 24.05 5.84 2.94
CA GLU A 189 25.36 5.27 3.24
C GLU A 189 25.62 5.31 4.73
N LYS A 190 25.75 4.06 5.27
CA LYS A 190 26.42 3.63 6.48
C LYS A 190 25.78 3.97 7.82
N ALA A 191 25.02 3.05 8.35
CA ALA A 191 25.24 2.59 9.72
C ALA A 191 26.01 1.24 9.59
N GLY A 192 27.31 1.34 9.51
CA GLY A 192 28.25 0.28 9.78
C GLY A 192 29.01 0.67 11.02
N GLU A 193 28.91 -0.13 12.01
CA GLU A 193 29.64 -0.53 13.21
C GLU A 193 28.74 -0.63 14.41
#